data_12382a3fd147a2b49b16e5718755ed8b
#
_entry.id   12382a3fd147a2b49b16e5718755ed8b
#
_cell.length_a   1.000
_cell.length_b   1.000
_cell.length_c   1.000
_cell.angle_alpha   90.00
_cell.angle_beta   90.00
_cell.angle_gamma   90.00
#
_symmetry.space_group_name_H-M   'P 1'
#
loop_
_entity.id
_entity.type
_entity.pdbx_description
1 polymer ?
#
loop_
_entity_poly.entity_id
_entity_poly.type
_entity_poly.pdbx_seq_one_letter_code
_entity_poly.pdbx_strand_id
1 'polypeptide(L)'
;MAIQGEELALACAKAADDIKAENIRVWDMRGVSNLTDYMVVCSGTSMPQLRAILRDVAGDVEEAHGVKPVNSEGKADTRWVVLDYIDVMVHVMDQELRDFYGLEDLWKDAKEVTWQQAV
;
A
#
# COMPACT_ATOMS: atom_id res chain seq x y z
N MET A 1 -22.09 -2.09 2.83
CA MET A 1 -21.33 -2.55 1.66
C MET A 1 -19.85 -2.37 1.90
N ALA A 2 -19.07 -3.32 1.45
CA ALA A 2 -17.62 -3.23 1.56
C ALA A 2 -17.08 -2.13 0.64
N ILE A 3 -16.08 -1.39 1.11
CA ILE A 3 -15.41 -0.40 0.26
C ILE A 3 -14.52 -1.10 -0.77
N GLN A 4 -14.27 -0.41 -1.86
CA GLN A 4 -13.42 -0.92 -2.93
C GLN A 4 -12.80 0.25 -3.69
N GLY A 5 -11.85 -0.04 -4.57
CA GLY A 5 -11.22 0.95 -5.42
C GLY A 5 -10.55 2.06 -4.64
N GLU A 6 -10.81 3.30 -5.02
CA GLU A 6 -10.16 4.45 -4.40
C GLU A 6 -10.41 4.54 -2.89
N GLU A 7 -11.64 4.29 -2.44
CA GLU A 7 -11.95 4.32 -1.00
C GLU A 7 -11.11 3.31 -0.23
N LEU A 8 -10.94 2.10 -0.78
CA LEU A 8 -10.11 1.07 -0.15
C LEU A 8 -8.65 1.50 -0.14
N ALA A 9 -8.16 2.07 -1.25
CA ALA A 9 -6.77 2.55 -1.32
C ALA A 9 -6.51 3.63 -0.27
N LEU A 10 -7.45 4.57 -0.12
CA LEU A 10 -7.32 5.64 0.87
C LEU A 10 -7.37 5.08 2.30
N ALA A 11 -8.22 4.08 2.54
CA ALA A 11 -8.28 3.43 3.85
C ALA A 11 -6.96 2.73 4.19
N CYS A 12 -6.34 2.07 3.23
CA CYS A 12 -5.04 1.44 3.43
C CYS A 12 -3.95 2.46 3.70
N ALA A 13 -3.93 3.56 2.97
CA ALA A 13 -2.95 4.62 3.17
C ALA A 13 -3.09 5.25 4.56
N LYS A 14 -4.33 5.50 4.98
CA LYS A 14 -4.58 6.06 6.31
C LYS A 14 -4.16 5.10 7.41
N ALA A 15 -4.44 3.81 7.25
CA ALA A 15 -4.01 2.80 8.22
C ALA A 15 -2.49 2.75 8.33
N ALA A 16 -1.79 2.85 7.20
CA ALA A 16 -0.33 2.90 7.18
C ALA A 16 0.21 4.14 7.89
N ASP A 17 -0.44 5.29 7.69
CA ASP A 17 -0.06 6.53 8.36
C ASP A 17 -0.25 6.44 9.88
N ASP A 18 -1.34 5.81 10.32
CA ASP A 18 -1.64 5.65 11.74
C ASP A 18 -0.57 4.86 12.48
N ILE A 19 0.13 3.98 11.78
CA ILE A 19 1.22 3.19 12.38
C ILE A 19 2.60 3.68 11.94
N LYS A 20 2.68 4.91 11.47
CA LYS A 20 3.93 5.63 11.20
C LYS A 20 4.75 5.05 10.04
N ALA A 21 4.10 4.44 9.06
CA ALA A 21 4.80 4.09 7.83
C ALA A 21 5.29 5.37 7.15
N GLU A 22 6.39 5.27 6.43
CA GLU A 22 7.02 6.44 5.80
C GLU A 22 6.71 6.51 4.31
N ASN A 23 6.74 7.72 3.75
CA ASN A 23 6.68 7.97 2.31
C ASN A 23 5.48 7.27 1.64
N ILE A 24 4.30 7.44 2.23
CA ILE A 24 3.07 6.83 1.75
C ILE A 24 2.61 7.54 0.49
N ARG A 25 2.41 6.79 -0.60
CA ARG A 25 1.90 7.33 -1.86
C ARG A 25 0.83 6.40 -2.40
N VAL A 26 -0.16 6.98 -3.07
CA VAL A 26 -1.26 6.26 -3.70
C VAL A 26 -1.31 6.64 -5.17
N TRP A 27 -1.39 5.64 -6.06
CA TRP A 27 -1.50 5.88 -7.50
C TRP A 27 -2.75 5.21 -8.06
N ASP A 28 -3.40 5.92 -8.98
CA ASP A 28 -4.45 5.37 -9.82
C ASP A 28 -3.76 4.66 -11.00
N MET A 29 -3.87 3.35 -11.03
CA MET A 29 -3.18 2.52 -12.02
C MET A 29 -4.08 2.14 -13.20
N ARG A 30 -5.30 2.63 -13.22
CA ARG A 30 -6.24 2.32 -14.30
C ARG A 30 -5.71 2.89 -15.62
N GLY A 31 -5.65 2.03 -16.64
CA GLY A 31 -5.08 2.40 -17.93
C GLY A 31 -3.56 2.34 -18.00
N VAL A 32 -2.89 2.09 -16.88
CA VAL A 32 -1.43 1.99 -16.81
C VAL A 32 -1.00 0.56 -16.53
N SER A 33 -1.76 -0.15 -15.69
CA SER A 33 -1.45 -1.51 -15.30
C SER A 33 -2.71 -2.38 -15.36
N ASN A 34 -2.53 -3.64 -15.73
CA ASN A 34 -3.60 -4.64 -15.71
C ASN A 34 -3.63 -5.43 -14.41
N LEU A 35 -2.68 -5.19 -13.50
CA LEU A 35 -2.55 -5.95 -12.27
C LEU A 35 -3.52 -5.48 -11.19
N THR A 36 -3.74 -4.18 -11.11
CA THR A 36 -4.57 -3.59 -10.06
C THR A 36 -5.07 -2.22 -10.53
N ASP A 37 -6.15 -1.74 -9.93
CA ASP A 37 -6.68 -0.41 -10.23
C ASP A 37 -5.98 0.68 -9.43
N TYR A 38 -5.57 0.38 -8.20
CA TYR A 38 -4.90 1.35 -7.31
C TYR A 38 -3.74 0.69 -6.62
N MET A 39 -2.70 1.48 -6.39
CA MET A 39 -1.51 1.00 -5.72
C MET A 39 -1.14 1.94 -4.57
N VAL A 40 -0.94 1.37 -3.40
CA VAL A 40 -0.46 2.09 -2.21
C VAL A 40 0.94 1.61 -1.94
N VAL A 41 1.88 2.55 -1.79
CA VAL A 41 3.28 2.22 -1.48
C VAL A 41 3.67 2.97 -0.23
N CYS A 42 4.30 2.27 0.69
CA CYS A 42 4.86 2.90 1.88
C CYS A 42 6.17 2.21 2.24
N SER A 43 6.90 2.82 3.14
CA SER A 43 8.24 2.36 3.49
C SER A 43 8.38 2.16 5.00
N GLY A 44 9.30 1.27 5.36
CA GLY A 44 9.76 1.08 6.72
C GLY A 44 11.27 0.98 6.74
N THR A 45 11.84 0.95 7.93
CA THR A 45 13.29 0.96 8.12
C THR A 45 13.85 -0.36 8.63
N SER A 46 12.98 -1.31 8.97
CA SER A 46 13.43 -2.62 9.48
C SER A 46 12.43 -3.69 9.08
N MET A 47 12.87 -4.93 9.05
CA MET A 47 11.98 -6.06 8.75
C MET A 47 10.83 -6.20 9.73
N PRO A 48 11.07 -6.09 11.05
CA PRO A 48 9.96 -6.10 12.00
C PRO A 48 8.93 -5.00 11.73
N GLN A 49 9.38 -3.80 11.34
CA GLN A 49 8.48 -2.70 11.01
C GLN A 49 7.66 -3.02 9.75
N LEU A 50 8.29 -3.56 8.70
CA LEU A 50 7.58 -3.91 7.47
C LEU A 50 6.48 -4.93 7.77
N ARG A 51 6.77 -5.94 8.59
CA ARG A 51 5.78 -6.94 8.97
C ARG A 51 4.67 -6.35 9.83
N ALA A 52 5.01 -5.44 10.73
CA ALA A 52 4.02 -4.78 11.58
C ALA A 52 3.08 -3.91 10.73
N ILE A 53 3.62 -3.17 9.76
CA ILE A 53 2.81 -2.37 8.85
C ILE A 53 1.83 -3.27 8.08
N LEU A 54 2.33 -4.35 7.50
CA LEU A 54 1.51 -5.29 6.74
C LEU A 54 0.36 -5.82 7.59
N ARG A 55 0.68 -6.32 8.79
CA ARG A 55 -0.30 -6.88 9.71
C ARG A 55 -1.32 -5.84 10.15
N ASP A 56 -0.86 -4.66 10.53
CA ASP A 56 -1.74 -3.65 11.12
C ASP A 56 -2.62 -2.98 10.06
N VAL A 57 -2.11 -2.77 8.84
CA VAL A 57 -2.96 -2.28 7.75
C VAL A 57 -4.08 -3.28 7.46
N ALA A 58 -3.74 -4.56 7.33
CA ALA A 58 -4.75 -5.60 7.06
C ALA A 58 -5.77 -5.66 8.19
N GLY A 59 -5.30 -5.62 9.45
CA GLY A 59 -6.18 -5.69 10.62
C GLY A 59 -7.08 -4.48 10.76
N ASP A 60 -6.54 -3.30 10.58
CA ASP A 60 -7.32 -2.05 10.72
C ASP A 60 -8.38 -1.92 9.63
N VAL A 61 -8.05 -2.28 8.38
CA VAL A 61 -9.01 -2.24 7.28
C VAL A 61 -10.11 -3.27 7.49
N GLU A 62 -9.77 -4.46 7.96
CA GLU A 62 -10.77 -5.47 8.26
C GLU A 62 -11.71 -5.01 9.39
N GLU A 63 -11.15 -4.47 10.46
CA GLU A 63 -11.95 -4.00 11.60
C GLU A 63 -12.88 -2.85 11.22
N ALA A 64 -12.38 -1.89 10.46
CA ALA A 64 -13.15 -0.70 10.11
C ALA A 64 -14.14 -0.93 8.98
N HIS A 65 -13.83 -1.79 8.03
CA HIS A 65 -14.57 -1.91 6.78
C HIS A 65 -14.98 -3.33 6.41
N GLY A 66 -14.55 -4.33 7.16
CA GLY A 66 -14.90 -5.73 6.89
C GLY A 66 -14.26 -6.32 5.64
N VAL A 67 -13.19 -5.72 5.15
CA VAL A 67 -12.50 -6.16 3.93
C VAL A 67 -11.18 -6.83 4.29
N LYS A 68 -10.96 -8.03 3.75
CA LYS A 68 -9.72 -8.77 3.94
C LYS A 68 -8.95 -8.85 2.64
N PRO A 69 -7.60 -8.85 2.68
CA PRO A 69 -6.84 -9.12 1.47
C PRO A 69 -7.07 -10.56 1.02
N VAL A 70 -7.05 -10.79 -0.29
CA VAL A 70 -7.16 -12.14 -0.83
C VAL A 70 -5.83 -12.88 -0.76
N ASN A 71 -4.74 -12.15 -0.64
CA ASN A 71 -3.41 -12.71 -0.54
C ASN A 71 -2.48 -11.74 0.17
N SER A 72 -1.48 -12.30 0.83
CA SER A 72 -0.41 -11.54 1.47
C SER A 72 0.89 -12.23 1.08
N GLU A 73 1.76 -11.50 0.38
CA GLU A 73 3.00 -12.04 -0.15
C GLU A 73 4.20 -11.29 0.40
N GLY A 74 5.32 -11.99 0.44
CA GLY A 74 6.58 -11.43 0.85
C GLY A 74 7.20 -12.20 1.98
N LYS A 75 8.47 -12.49 1.82
CA LYS A 75 9.24 -13.16 2.85
C LYS A 75 10.00 -12.11 3.65
N ALA A 76 10.28 -12.43 4.88
CA ALA A 76 10.95 -11.52 5.81
C ALA A 76 12.29 -11.00 5.27
N ASP A 77 13.00 -11.80 4.49
CA ASP A 77 14.32 -11.48 3.99
C ASP A 77 14.33 -10.66 2.69
N THR A 78 13.16 -10.48 2.05
CA THR A 78 13.09 -9.75 0.78
C THR A 78 12.98 -8.24 0.96
N ARG A 79 12.60 -7.77 2.12
CA ARG A 79 12.35 -6.36 2.44
C ARG A 79 11.27 -5.72 1.55
N TRP A 80 10.37 -6.55 1.03
CA TRP A 80 9.27 -6.13 0.17
C TRP A 80 8.08 -7.08 0.42
N VAL A 81 7.03 -6.57 1.03
CA VAL A 81 5.82 -7.35 1.33
C VAL A 81 4.61 -6.67 0.69
N VAL A 82 3.62 -7.45 0.31
CA VAL A 82 2.47 -6.97 -0.46
C VAL A 82 1.17 -7.52 0.12
N LEU A 83 0.17 -6.65 0.27
CA LEU A 83 -1.21 -7.04 0.49
C LEU A 83 -1.98 -6.91 -0.82
N ASP A 84 -2.66 -7.96 -1.23
CA ASP A 84 -3.41 -7.99 -2.49
C ASP A 84 -4.91 -8.02 -2.18
N TYR A 85 -5.60 -6.94 -2.54
CA TYR A 85 -7.07 -6.84 -2.43
C TYR A 85 -7.74 -6.97 -3.80
N ILE A 86 -7.01 -7.36 -4.84
CA ILE A 86 -7.41 -7.45 -6.24
C ILE A 86 -7.41 -6.06 -6.89
N ASP A 87 -8.35 -5.19 -6.52
CA ASP A 87 -8.44 -3.84 -7.09
C ASP A 87 -7.47 -2.85 -6.43
N VAL A 88 -6.90 -3.21 -5.28
CA VAL A 88 -5.88 -2.42 -4.60
C VAL A 88 -4.74 -3.33 -4.17
N MET A 89 -3.52 -2.93 -4.42
CA MET A 89 -2.34 -3.60 -3.89
C MET A 89 -1.58 -2.64 -2.99
N VAL A 90 -1.17 -3.11 -1.81
CA VAL A 90 -0.37 -2.34 -0.87
C VAL A 90 1.03 -2.92 -0.85
N HIS A 91 2.01 -2.12 -1.25
CA HIS A 91 3.42 -2.49 -1.23
C HIS A 91 4.09 -1.83 -0.05
N VAL A 92 4.68 -2.64 0.82
CA VAL A 92 5.44 -2.16 1.98
C VAL A 92 6.89 -2.54 1.75
N MET A 93 7.77 -1.57 1.64
CA MET A 93 9.14 -1.78 1.20
C MET A 93 10.13 -1.07 2.11
N ASP A 94 11.35 -1.63 2.19
CA ASP A 94 12.48 -0.91 2.73
C ASP A 94 12.79 0.30 1.82
N GLN A 95 13.07 1.46 2.41
CA GLN A 95 13.27 2.68 1.64
C GLN A 95 14.45 2.57 0.68
N GLU A 96 15.55 1.95 1.09
CA GLU A 96 16.71 1.76 0.20
C GLU A 96 16.34 0.93 -1.03
N LEU A 97 15.56 -0.13 -0.83
CA LEU A 97 15.12 -0.98 -1.92
C LEU A 97 14.19 -0.23 -2.87
N ARG A 98 13.28 0.56 -2.32
CA ARG A 98 12.36 1.39 -3.08
C ARG A 98 13.11 2.38 -3.96
N ASP A 99 14.13 3.03 -3.40
CA ASP A 99 14.98 3.97 -4.13
C ASP A 99 15.80 3.25 -5.21
N PHE A 100 16.31 2.07 -4.87
CA PHE A 100 17.11 1.27 -5.81
C PHE A 100 16.32 0.90 -7.07
N TYR A 101 15.07 0.49 -6.91
CA TYR A 101 14.23 0.14 -8.05
C TYR A 101 13.62 1.34 -8.75
N GLY A 102 13.63 2.52 -8.13
CA GLY A 102 13.06 3.73 -8.73
C GLY A 102 11.59 3.61 -9.04
N LEU A 103 10.80 3.10 -8.08
CA LEU A 103 9.37 2.81 -8.31
C LEU A 103 8.59 4.05 -8.72
N GLU A 104 8.94 5.21 -8.17
CA GLU A 104 8.27 6.47 -8.53
C GLU A 104 8.45 6.79 -10.02
N ASP A 105 9.63 6.50 -10.57
CA ASP A 105 9.87 6.68 -12.01
C ASP A 105 9.15 5.62 -12.83
N LEU A 106 9.09 4.39 -12.31
CA LEU A 106 8.44 3.30 -13.02
C LEU A 106 6.95 3.58 -13.24
N TRP A 107 6.31 4.24 -12.26
CA TRP A 107 4.88 4.54 -12.31
C TRP A 107 4.58 6.02 -12.55
N LYS A 108 5.51 6.74 -13.16
CA LYS A 108 5.36 8.18 -13.40
C LYS A 108 4.16 8.54 -14.27
N ASP A 109 3.69 7.62 -15.10
CA ASP A 109 2.53 7.84 -15.96
C ASP A 109 1.20 7.62 -15.23
N ALA A 110 1.24 7.06 -14.03
CA ALA A 110 0.05 6.89 -13.22
C ALA A 110 -0.29 8.20 -12.51
N LYS A 111 -1.59 8.44 -12.35
CA LYS A 111 -2.05 9.62 -11.63
C LYS A 111 -1.88 9.38 -10.14
N GLU A 112 -1.20 10.28 -9.46
CA GLU A 112 -1.07 10.22 -8.01
C GLU A 112 -2.34 10.72 -7.36
N VAL A 113 -2.84 9.98 -6.37
CA VAL A 113 -4.07 10.31 -5.63
C VAL A 113 -3.67 10.89 -4.29
N THR A 114 -4.26 12.04 -3.95
CA THR A 114 -4.06 12.65 -2.63
C THR A 114 -4.83 11.84 -1.60
N TRP A 115 -4.12 11.30 -0.62
CA TRP A 115 -4.73 10.47 0.42
C TRP A 115 -4.85 11.20 1.76
N GLN A 116 -4.10 12.27 1.94
CA GLN A 116 -4.21 13.10 3.14
C GLN A 116 -5.47 13.95 3.06
N GLN A 117 -6.17 14.05 4.16
CA GLN A 117 -7.33 14.95 4.22
C GLN A 117 -6.84 16.39 4.31
N ALA A 118 -7.49 17.28 3.55
CA ALA A 118 -7.24 18.70 3.70
C ALA A 118 -7.73 19.15 5.07
N VAL A 119 -6.89 19.89 5.75
CA VAL A 119 -7.21 20.39 7.08
C VAL A 119 -7.63 21.85 6.99
#